data_cdaaf4eae5dd504898c8c0bf30dbcc8e
#
_entry.id   cdaaf4eae5dd504898c8c0bf30dbcc8e
#
_cell.length_a   1.000
_cell.length_b   1.000
_cell.length_c   1.000
_cell.angle_alpha   90.00
_cell.angle_beta   90.00
_cell.angle_gamma   90.00
#
_symmetry.space_group_name_H-M   'P 1'
#
loop_
_entity.id
_entity.type
_entity.pdbx_description
1 polymer ?
#
loop_
_entity_poly.entity_id
_entity_poly.type
_entity_poly.pdbx_seq_one_letter_code
_entity_poly.pdbx_strand_id
1 'polypeptide(L)'
;MEQTKNEIRLASDLQSDSIVDGPGLRTVIWTQGCGHKCKGCQNPQTWDFNGGGLVPLKLVKEAIDELECQTGITFSGGDPMFQPYQCTELAKYCKKKGYNIWVYTGFTYEQLMEMSKKDKIYLDFLKYIDVLVDGPFILKERNLSLLFRGSNNQRLIDVPKTLKENKIVLFDESIYLEEDKLKRKKTYI
;
A
#
# COMPACT_ATOMS: atom_id res chain seq x y z
N MET A 1 -8.76 7.12 23.12
CA MET A 1 -7.49 7.89 23.25
C MET A 1 -7.22 8.56 21.91
N GLU A 2 -6.87 9.83 21.94
CA GLU A 2 -6.51 10.60 20.72
C GLU A 2 -5.16 10.11 20.19
N GLN A 3 -5.07 9.83 18.90
CA GLN A 3 -3.85 9.33 18.25
C GLN A 3 -2.79 10.42 18.20
N THR A 4 -1.59 10.15 18.69
CA THR A 4 -0.45 11.07 18.60
C THR A 4 0.31 10.88 17.28
N LYS A 5 1.19 11.84 16.91
CA LYS A 5 2.06 11.69 15.73
C LYS A 5 3.07 10.53 15.84
N ASN A 6 3.33 10.06 17.06
CA ASN A 6 4.29 8.98 17.32
C ASN A 6 3.66 7.59 17.38
N GLU A 7 2.35 7.49 17.15
CA GLU A 7 1.60 6.24 17.18
C GLU A 7 0.81 6.07 15.90
N ILE A 8 0.79 4.86 15.37
CA ILE A 8 -0.04 4.45 14.23
C ILE A 8 -1.14 3.50 14.72
N ARG A 9 -2.32 3.62 14.14
CA ARG A 9 -3.41 2.69 14.40
C ARG A 9 -3.35 1.55 13.39
N LEU A 10 -3.12 0.35 13.87
CA LEU A 10 -3.01 -0.87 13.06
C LEU A 10 -4.22 -1.78 13.29
N ALA A 11 -4.62 -2.47 12.22
CA ALA A 11 -5.70 -3.46 12.25
C ALA A 11 -5.23 -4.82 12.79
N SER A 12 -3.94 -5.12 12.63
CA SER A 12 -3.29 -6.35 13.11
C SER A 12 -1.78 -6.10 13.28
N ASP A 13 -1.08 -7.11 13.80
CA ASP A 13 0.37 -7.19 13.71
C ASP A 13 0.84 -7.14 12.26
N LEU A 14 2.14 -6.88 12.03
CA LEU A 14 2.75 -6.90 10.72
C LEU A 14 2.61 -8.31 10.13
N GLN A 15 2.07 -8.39 8.93
CA GLN A 15 1.98 -9.66 8.20
C GLN A 15 3.25 -9.85 7.37
N SER A 16 4.11 -10.77 7.78
CA SER A 16 5.29 -11.17 7.01
C SER A 16 4.90 -12.10 5.85
N ASP A 17 5.80 -12.19 4.86
CA ASP A 17 5.81 -13.21 3.80
C ASP A 17 4.60 -13.20 2.87
N SER A 18 4.00 -12.02 2.64
CA SER A 18 2.99 -11.87 1.61
C SER A 18 3.61 -11.87 0.21
N ILE A 19 2.96 -12.60 -0.71
CA ILE A 19 3.28 -12.68 -2.14
C ILE A 19 2.17 -12.13 -3.04
N VAL A 20 1.09 -11.63 -2.43
CA VAL A 20 -0.11 -11.12 -3.14
C VAL A 20 -0.30 -9.61 -3.04
N ASP A 21 0.42 -8.97 -2.13
CA ASP A 21 0.32 -7.53 -1.86
C ASP A 21 1.41 -6.71 -2.58
N GLY A 22 1.80 -7.16 -3.74
CA GLY A 22 2.86 -6.62 -4.59
C GLY A 22 3.89 -7.69 -4.95
N PRO A 23 4.89 -7.38 -5.79
CA PRO A 23 5.88 -8.34 -6.24
C PRO A 23 6.90 -8.69 -5.17
N GLY A 24 7.42 -9.91 -5.23
CA GLY A 24 8.41 -10.45 -4.30
C GLY A 24 7.82 -10.85 -2.96
N LEU A 25 8.67 -11.05 -1.97
CA LEU A 25 8.28 -11.36 -0.59
C LEU A 25 8.12 -10.06 0.19
N ARG A 26 6.95 -9.81 0.76
CA ARG A 26 6.62 -8.51 1.35
C ARG A 26 6.13 -8.64 2.79
N THR A 27 6.39 -7.62 3.58
CA THR A 27 5.68 -7.42 4.84
C THR A 27 4.59 -6.38 4.66
N VAL A 28 3.39 -6.69 5.12
CA VAL A 28 2.23 -5.79 5.02
C VAL A 28 1.99 -5.11 6.36
N ILE A 29 1.88 -3.79 6.32
CA ILE A 29 1.45 -2.93 7.42
C ILE A 29 -0.03 -2.65 7.22
N TRP A 30 -0.87 -3.30 8.02
CA TRP A 30 -2.33 -3.19 7.95
C TRP A 30 -2.81 -1.99 8.77
N THR A 31 -3.05 -0.86 8.12
CA THR A 31 -3.59 0.32 8.80
C THR A 31 -5.06 0.12 9.16
N GLN A 32 -5.52 0.78 10.23
CA GLN A 32 -6.91 0.80 10.65
C GLN A 32 -7.53 2.17 10.35
N GLY A 33 -8.80 2.17 9.93
CA GLY A 33 -9.58 3.33 9.55
C GLY A 33 -9.67 3.51 8.04
N CYS A 34 -10.91 3.51 7.50
CA CYS A 34 -11.19 3.74 6.09
C CYS A 34 -12.55 4.40 5.88
N GLY A 35 -12.57 5.57 5.28
CA GLY A 35 -13.79 6.31 4.97
C GLY A 35 -14.48 5.90 3.66
N HIS A 36 -13.82 5.12 2.79
CA HIS A 36 -14.36 4.76 1.47
C HIS A 36 -15.55 3.79 1.53
N LYS A 37 -15.55 2.85 2.48
CA LYS A 37 -16.63 1.87 2.69
C LYS A 37 -17.08 1.17 1.41
N CYS A 38 -16.14 0.75 0.57
CA CYS A 38 -16.38 0.12 -0.72
C CYS A 38 -17.28 -1.11 -0.58
N LYS A 39 -18.36 -1.21 -1.36
CA LYS A 39 -19.21 -2.40 -1.39
C LYS A 39 -18.40 -3.61 -1.84
N GLY A 40 -18.38 -4.67 -1.02
CA GLY A 40 -17.61 -5.89 -1.27
C GLY A 40 -16.11 -5.76 -0.95
N CYS A 41 -15.73 -4.78 -0.13
CA CYS A 41 -14.37 -4.65 0.39
C CYS A 41 -13.90 -5.97 1.00
N GLN A 42 -12.64 -6.34 0.76
CA GLN A 42 -12.04 -7.56 1.31
C GLN A 42 -11.73 -7.44 2.80
N ASN A 43 -11.57 -6.22 3.32
CA ASN A 43 -11.17 -5.93 4.69
C ASN A 43 -12.17 -4.99 5.40
N PRO A 44 -13.47 -5.29 5.47
CA PRO A 44 -14.47 -4.39 6.07
C PRO A 44 -14.24 -4.15 7.57
N GLN A 45 -13.55 -5.07 8.26
CA GLN A 45 -13.16 -4.95 9.66
C GLN A 45 -12.19 -3.78 9.92
N THR A 46 -11.53 -3.28 8.88
CA THR A 46 -10.58 -2.16 8.98
C THR A 46 -11.21 -0.78 8.78
N TRP A 47 -12.55 -0.68 8.61
CA TRP A 47 -13.21 0.60 8.35
C TRP A 47 -13.33 1.50 9.59
N ASP A 48 -13.54 0.89 10.76
CA ASP A 48 -13.73 1.66 11.99
C ASP A 48 -12.45 2.40 12.38
N PHE A 49 -12.54 3.72 12.43
CA PHE A 49 -11.41 4.58 12.83
C PHE A 49 -10.99 4.40 14.29
N ASN A 50 -11.86 3.82 15.14
CA ASN A 50 -11.57 3.52 16.53
C ASN A 50 -11.20 2.04 16.76
N GLY A 51 -11.29 1.20 15.72
CA GLY A 51 -10.91 -0.21 15.78
C GLY A 51 -9.39 -0.40 15.84
N GLY A 52 -8.96 -1.67 15.83
CA GLY A 52 -7.55 -2.03 15.90
C GLY A 52 -6.85 -1.57 17.17
N GLY A 53 -5.53 -1.38 17.10
CA GLY A 53 -4.68 -0.97 18.20
C GLY A 53 -3.81 0.24 17.86
N LEU A 54 -3.55 1.12 18.85
CA LEU A 54 -2.52 2.16 18.74
C LEU A 54 -1.17 1.53 19.06
N VAL A 55 -0.23 1.65 18.13
CA VAL A 55 1.12 1.09 18.23
C VAL A 55 2.16 2.20 18.10
N PRO A 56 3.09 2.36 19.03
CA PRO A 56 4.19 3.30 18.88
C PRO A 56 5.00 3.02 17.60
N LEU A 57 5.30 4.07 16.81
CA LEU A 57 6.11 3.94 15.59
C LEU A 57 7.47 3.28 15.85
N LYS A 58 8.00 3.45 17.06
CA LYS A 58 9.25 2.80 17.48
C LYS A 58 9.13 1.27 17.41
N LEU A 59 8.07 0.69 17.95
CA LEU A 59 7.85 -0.77 17.94
C LEU A 59 7.66 -1.30 16.52
N VAL A 60 6.95 -0.55 15.65
CA VAL A 60 6.83 -0.93 14.24
C VAL A 60 8.19 -0.93 13.54
N LYS A 61 9.05 0.05 13.83
CA LYS A 61 10.42 0.13 13.28
C LYS A 61 11.30 -1.01 13.78
N GLU A 62 11.19 -1.38 15.05
CA GLU A 62 11.89 -2.52 15.64
C GLU A 62 11.47 -3.84 14.96
N ALA A 63 10.17 -4.05 14.75
CA ALA A 63 9.67 -5.21 14.00
C ALA A 63 10.15 -5.23 12.53
N ILE A 64 10.29 -4.06 11.89
CA ILE A 64 10.88 -3.97 10.54
C ILE A 64 12.38 -4.30 10.56
N ASP A 65 13.09 -4.01 11.65
CA ASP A 65 14.51 -4.35 11.80
C ASP A 65 14.78 -5.84 11.90
N GLU A 66 13.79 -6.60 12.34
CA GLU A 66 13.85 -8.06 12.46
C GLU A 66 13.55 -8.80 11.13
N LEU A 67 13.20 -8.07 10.06
CA LEU A 67 12.92 -8.68 8.76
C LEU A 67 14.22 -9.11 8.06
N GLU A 68 14.26 -10.35 7.53
CA GLU A 68 15.47 -10.94 6.96
C GLU A 68 15.42 -11.06 5.42
N CYS A 69 14.29 -11.54 4.88
CA CYS A 69 14.18 -11.98 3.48
C CYS A 69 13.23 -11.13 2.63
N GLN A 70 12.55 -10.16 3.22
CA GLN A 70 11.55 -9.37 2.52
C GLN A 70 12.20 -8.37 1.56
N THR A 71 11.66 -8.29 0.35
CA THR A 71 12.13 -7.36 -0.69
C THR A 71 11.39 -6.02 -0.65
N GLY A 72 10.29 -5.95 0.10
CA GLY A 72 9.49 -4.73 0.17
C GLY A 72 8.47 -4.71 1.29
N ILE A 73 7.97 -3.52 1.52
CA ILE A 73 6.91 -3.22 2.49
C ILE A 73 5.68 -2.74 1.73
N THR A 74 4.51 -3.22 2.13
CA THR A 74 3.22 -2.78 1.60
C THR A 74 2.40 -2.14 2.70
N PHE A 75 1.90 -0.95 2.45
CA PHE A 75 0.89 -0.31 3.30
C PHE A 75 -0.49 -0.59 2.72
N SER A 76 -1.34 -1.22 3.50
CA SER A 76 -2.69 -1.64 3.13
C SER A 76 -3.62 -1.60 4.35
N GLY A 77 -4.74 -2.33 4.32
CA GLY A 77 -5.66 -2.48 5.44
C GLY A 77 -6.92 -1.65 5.29
N GLY A 78 -7.09 -0.64 6.15
CA GLY A 78 -8.07 0.41 5.97
C GLY A 78 -7.68 1.27 4.77
N ASP A 79 -7.17 2.46 5.02
CA ASP A 79 -6.49 3.22 3.97
C ASP A 79 -5.36 4.03 4.60
N PRO A 80 -4.11 3.81 4.19
CA PRO A 80 -2.94 4.50 4.72
C PRO A 80 -3.01 6.03 4.60
N MET A 81 -3.77 6.55 3.65
CA MET A 81 -3.94 7.98 3.43
C MET A 81 -4.79 8.68 4.51
N PHE A 82 -5.44 7.92 5.41
CA PHE A 82 -6.06 8.48 6.62
C PHE A 82 -5.09 8.62 7.79
N GLN A 83 -3.86 8.09 7.67
CA GLN A 83 -2.78 8.23 8.64
C GLN A 83 -1.46 8.66 7.94
N PRO A 84 -1.49 9.72 7.10
CA PRO A 84 -0.40 10.02 6.18
C PRO A 84 0.89 10.42 6.91
N TYR A 85 0.83 11.05 8.08
CA TYR A 85 2.01 11.42 8.87
C TYR A 85 2.79 10.19 9.34
N GLN A 86 2.09 9.24 9.95
CA GLN A 86 2.67 8.02 10.48
C GLN A 86 3.20 7.13 9.36
N CYS A 87 2.41 6.97 8.29
CA CYS A 87 2.82 6.20 7.12
C CYS A 87 4.04 6.82 6.42
N THR A 88 4.15 8.15 6.34
CA THR A 88 5.33 8.84 5.82
C THR A 88 6.57 8.52 6.63
N GLU A 89 6.50 8.59 7.97
CA GLU A 89 7.63 8.31 8.83
C GLU A 89 8.10 6.84 8.73
N LEU A 90 7.16 5.89 8.61
CA LEU A 90 7.50 4.49 8.40
C LEU A 90 8.05 4.24 6.99
N ALA A 91 7.45 4.79 5.95
CA ALA A 91 7.93 4.65 4.57
C ALA A 91 9.35 5.22 4.41
N LYS A 92 9.62 6.40 4.98
CA LYS A 92 10.94 7.01 5.03
C LYS A 92 11.97 6.09 5.73
N TYR A 93 11.58 5.46 6.84
CA TYR A 93 12.41 4.51 7.55
C TYR A 93 12.70 3.27 6.68
N CYS A 94 11.68 2.68 6.08
CA CYS A 94 11.81 1.52 5.20
C CYS A 94 12.68 1.82 3.98
N LYS A 95 12.53 3.00 3.35
CA LYS A 95 13.38 3.42 2.22
C LYS A 95 14.85 3.52 2.59
N LYS A 96 15.19 4.00 3.79
CA LYS A 96 16.58 4.03 4.28
C LYS A 96 17.19 2.63 4.44
N LYS A 97 16.35 1.62 4.65
CA LYS A 97 16.76 0.21 4.71
C LYS A 97 16.77 -0.49 3.35
N GLY A 98 16.42 0.21 2.27
CA GLY A 98 16.44 -0.31 0.91
C GLY A 98 15.16 -1.01 0.47
N TYR A 99 14.09 -1.03 1.28
CA TYR A 99 12.83 -1.65 0.89
C TYR A 99 12.13 -0.91 -0.23
N ASN A 100 11.53 -1.67 -1.15
CA ASN A 100 10.57 -1.19 -2.12
C ASN A 100 9.20 -0.98 -1.44
N ILE A 101 8.53 0.16 -1.68
CA ILE A 101 7.30 0.56 -0.99
C ILE A 101 6.12 0.54 -1.94
N TRP A 102 5.10 -0.26 -1.59
CA TRP A 102 3.79 -0.27 -2.23
C TRP A 102 2.74 0.28 -1.28
N VAL A 103 1.77 1.00 -1.82
CA VAL A 103 0.66 1.57 -1.03
C VAL A 103 -0.64 1.35 -1.77
N TYR A 104 -1.63 0.80 -1.06
CA TYR A 104 -3.01 0.67 -1.52
C TYR A 104 -3.85 1.80 -0.95
N THR A 105 -4.61 2.46 -1.80
CA THR A 105 -5.54 3.52 -1.37
C THR A 105 -6.81 3.53 -2.22
N GLY A 106 -7.92 3.90 -1.60
CA GLY A 106 -9.17 4.16 -2.32
C GLY A 106 -9.22 5.55 -2.96
N PHE A 107 -8.27 6.44 -2.67
CA PHE A 107 -8.15 7.71 -3.38
C PHE A 107 -7.49 7.50 -4.74
N THR A 108 -7.84 8.35 -5.74
CA THR A 108 -7.05 8.42 -6.97
C THR A 108 -5.82 9.30 -6.76
N TYR A 109 -4.80 9.13 -7.61
CA TYR A 109 -3.61 9.98 -7.58
C TYR A 109 -3.95 11.47 -7.73
N GLU A 110 -4.90 11.79 -8.59
CA GLU A 110 -5.36 13.17 -8.79
C GLU A 110 -5.99 13.75 -7.52
N GLN A 111 -6.79 12.95 -6.79
CA GLN A 111 -7.35 13.36 -5.50
C GLN A 111 -6.25 13.61 -4.47
N LEU A 112 -5.23 12.74 -4.40
CA LEU A 112 -4.10 12.93 -3.50
C LEU A 112 -3.31 14.21 -3.85
N MET A 113 -3.12 14.51 -5.13
CA MET A 113 -2.48 15.75 -5.57
C MET A 113 -3.31 16.99 -5.20
N GLU A 114 -4.65 16.92 -5.29
CA GLU A 114 -5.51 18.01 -4.82
C GLU A 114 -5.46 18.18 -3.30
N MET A 115 -5.48 17.06 -2.55
CA MET A 115 -5.33 17.07 -1.09
C MET A 115 -3.97 17.65 -0.66
N SER A 116 -2.92 17.40 -1.45
CA SER A 116 -1.57 17.91 -1.16
C SER A 116 -1.43 19.43 -1.25
N LYS A 117 -2.36 20.11 -1.93
CA LYS A 117 -2.41 21.58 -1.94
C LYS A 117 -2.85 22.14 -0.60
N LYS A 118 -3.65 21.39 0.17
CA LYS A 118 -4.14 21.78 1.50
C LYS A 118 -3.18 21.31 2.61
N ASP A 119 -2.67 20.08 2.47
CA ASP A 119 -1.68 19.52 3.40
C ASP A 119 -0.59 18.80 2.61
N LYS A 120 0.62 19.33 2.69
CA LYS A 120 1.81 18.80 2.01
C LYS A 120 2.13 17.35 2.36
N ILE A 121 1.60 16.83 3.46
CA ILE A 121 1.92 15.48 3.94
C ILE A 121 1.61 14.41 2.89
N TYR A 122 0.54 14.59 2.09
CA TYR A 122 0.18 13.64 1.03
C TYR A 122 1.26 13.57 -0.06
N LEU A 123 1.79 14.72 -0.49
CA LEU A 123 2.90 14.76 -1.43
C LEU A 123 4.19 14.23 -0.80
N ASP A 124 4.42 14.51 0.48
CA ASP A 124 5.59 14.00 1.17
C ASP A 124 5.54 12.48 1.33
N PHE A 125 4.37 11.90 1.57
CA PHE A 125 4.20 10.44 1.58
C PHE A 125 4.44 9.85 0.18
N LEU A 126 3.85 10.42 -0.88
CA LEU A 126 4.04 9.98 -2.26
C LEU A 126 5.52 9.87 -2.66
N LYS A 127 6.39 10.77 -2.18
CA LYS A 127 7.84 10.75 -2.50
C LYS A 127 8.57 9.48 -2.01
N TYR A 128 7.99 8.75 -1.06
CA TYR A 128 8.58 7.51 -0.52
C TYR A 128 7.93 6.25 -1.10
N ILE A 129 6.91 6.39 -1.93
CA ILE A 129 6.17 5.29 -2.56
C ILE A 129 6.81 4.95 -3.91
N ASP A 130 7.09 3.68 -4.16
CA ASP A 130 7.53 3.19 -5.47
C ASP A 130 6.33 2.90 -6.37
N VAL A 131 5.32 2.21 -5.85
CA VAL A 131 4.09 1.92 -6.60
C VAL A 131 2.86 2.24 -5.75
N LEU A 132 1.96 3.02 -6.31
CA LEU A 132 0.65 3.32 -5.74
C LEU A 132 -0.43 2.50 -6.47
N VAL A 133 -1.15 1.68 -5.72
CA VAL A 133 -2.38 1.04 -6.19
C VAL A 133 -3.53 1.97 -5.82
N ASP A 134 -4.00 2.73 -6.79
CA ASP A 134 -4.95 3.83 -6.57
C ASP A 134 -6.38 3.49 -7.02
N GLY A 135 -7.33 4.18 -6.41
CA GLY A 135 -8.75 4.08 -6.72
C GLY A 135 -9.52 3.09 -5.85
N PRO A 136 -10.83 3.37 -5.60
CA PRO A 136 -11.66 2.54 -4.74
C PRO A 136 -11.91 1.18 -5.39
N PHE A 137 -12.11 0.14 -4.56
CA PHE A 137 -12.59 -1.13 -5.07
C PHE A 137 -14.03 -1.01 -5.58
N ILE A 138 -14.27 -1.39 -6.83
CA ILE A 138 -15.60 -1.39 -7.47
C ILE A 138 -16.02 -2.83 -7.72
N LEU A 139 -17.02 -3.32 -6.96
CA LEU A 139 -17.47 -4.71 -7.03
C LEU A 139 -17.90 -5.14 -8.42
N LYS A 140 -18.54 -4.26 -9.22
CA LYS A 140 -18.96 -4.55 -10.59
C LYS A 140 -17.78 -4.71 -11.57
N GLU A 141 -16.62 -4.19 -11.20
CA GLU A 141 -15.38 -4.26 -11.98
C GLU A 141 -14.39 -5.28 -11.39
N ARG A 142 -14.82 -6.06 -10.39
CA ARG A 142 -13.98 -7.11 -9.79
C ARG A 142 -13.44 -8.05 -10.85
N ASN A 143 -12.12 -8.26 -10.81
CA ASN A 143 -11.44 -9.14 -11.76
C ASN A 143 -10.30 -9.88 -11.05
N LEU A 144 -10.41 -11.21 -10.96
CA LEU A 144 -9.44 -12.07 -10.26
C LEU A 144 -8.20 -12.39 -11.10
N SER A 145 -8.17 -12.02 -12.39
CA SER A 145 -7.00 -12.21 -13.25
C SER A 145 -6.01 -11.04 -13.18
N LEU A 146 -6.37 -9.95 -12.49
CA LEU A 146 -5.49 -8.81 -12.30
C LEU A 146 -4.39 -9.13 -11.28
N LEU A 147 -3.16 -8.73 -11.57
CA LEU A 147 -2.08 -8.76 -10.58
C LEU A 147 -2.23 -7.58 -9.61
N PHE A 148 -2.06 -7.88 -8.32
CA PHE A 148 -1.91 -6.90 -7.24
C PHE A 148 -3.04 -5.86 -7.11
N ARG A 149 -4.24 -6.09 -7.67
CA ARG A 149 -5.41 -5.21 -7.54
C ARG A 149 -6.71 -6.00 -7.69
N GLY A 150 -7.81 -5.45 -7.16
CA GLY A 150 -9.07 -6.18 -7.05
C GLY A 150 -10.11 -5.86 -8.13
N SER A 151 -10.02 -4.71 -8.80
CA SER A 151 -10.99 -4.25 -9.80
C SER A 151 -10.34 -3.47 -10.95
N ASN A 152 -10.97 -3.52 -12.14
CA ASN A 152 -10.38 -2.99 -13.38
C ASN A 152 -10.12 -1.47 -13.35
N ASN A 153 -10.85 -0.71 -12.56
CA ASN A 153 -10.67 0.74 -12.40
C ASN A 153 -9.39 1.11 -11.64
N GLN A 154 -8.83 0.19 -10.85
CA GLN A 154 -7.61 0.45 -10.07
C GLN A 154 -6.39 0.47 -10.98
N ARG A 155 -5.45 1.38 -10.69
CA ARG A 155 -4.22 1.55 -11.46
C ARG A 155 -3.02 1.21 -10.59
N LEU A 156 -2.00 0.63 -11.20
CA LEU A 156 -0.65 0.51 -10.63
C LEU A 156 0.17 1.68 -11.16
N ILE A 157 0.48 2.66 -10.33
CA ILE A 157 1.17 3.89 -10.72
C ILE A 157 2.64 3.82 -10.27
N ASP A 158 3.58 3.96 -11.20
CA ASP A 158 5.00 4.20 -10.94
C ASP A 158 5.15 5.63 -10.41
N VAL A 159 5.20 5.79 -9.08
CA VAL A 159 5.17 7.11 -8.46
C VAL A 159 6.42 7.93 -8.76
N PRO A 160 7.64 7.38 -8.68
CA PRO A 160 8.86 8.13 -9.05
C PRO A 160 8.83 8.69 -10.47
N LYS A 161 8.41 7.88 -11.46
CA LYS A 161 8.31 8.37 -12.85
C LYS A 161 7.18 9.39 -12.99
N THR A 162 6.04 9.15 -12.36
CA THR A 162 4.89 10.05 -12.38
C THR A 162 5.26 11.44 -11.84
N LEU A 163 5.97 11.50 -10.70
CA LEU A 163 6.43 12.75 -10.11
C LEU A 163 7.48 13.45 -10.98
N LYS A 164 8.39 12.68 -11.58
CA LYS A 164 9.45 13.22 -12.46
C LYS A 164 8.89 13.81 -13.77
N GLU A 165 7.92 13.10 -14.39
CA GLU A 165 7.36 13.48 -15.68
C GLU A 165 6.14 14.41 -15.56
N ASN A 166 5.67 14.64 -14.32
CA ASN A 166 4.46 15.42 -14.03
C ASN A 166 3.22 14.93 -14.82
N LYS A 167 3.17 13.63 -15.09
CA LYS A 167 2.05 12.92 -15.72
C LYS A 167 1.99 11.50 -15.16
N ILE A 168 0.82 10.88 -15.15
CA ILE A 168 0.68 9.51 -14.66
C ILE A 168 1.43 8.55 -15.58
N VAL A 169 2.33 7.78 -14.98
CA VAL A 169 3.07 6.67 -15.60
C VAL A 169 2.65 5.39 -14.90
N LEU A 170 2.11 4.46 -15.67
CA LEU A 170 1.71 3.16 -15.12
C LEU A 170 2.95 2.29 -14.87
N PHE A 171 2.89 1.50 -13.82
CA PHE A 171 3.88 0.49 -13.50
C PHE A 171 3.77 -0.65 -14.53
N ASP A 172 4.91 -1.09 -15.04
CA ASP A 172 4.95 -2.21 -15.98
C ASP A 172 4.87 -3.55 -15.24
N GLU A 173 3.71 -4.18 -15.29
CA GLU A 173 3.46 -5.49 -14.69
C GLU A 173 3.77 -6.67 -15.61
N SER A 174 4.18 -6.43 -16.88
CA SER A 174 4.35 -7.46 -17.90
C SER A 174 5.41 -8.51 -17.52
N ILE A 175 6.49 -8.08 -16.85
CA ILE A 175 7.55 -8.97 -16.36
C ILE A 175 7.01 -10.07 -15.43
N TYR A 176 6.04 -9.75 -14.59
CA TYR A 176 5.45 -10.72 -13.65
C TYR A 176 4.46 -11.66 -14.34
N LEU A 177 3.78 -11.18 -15.40
CA LEU A 177 2.89 -12.00 -16.22
C LEU A 177 3.67 -13.04 -17.02
N GLU A 178 4.86 -12.73 -17.50
CA GLU A 178 5.71 -13.67 -18.22
C GLU A 178 6.29 -14.74 -17.31
N GLU A 179 6.74 -14.37 -16.10
CA GLU A 179 7.21 -15.35 -15.10
C GLU A 179 6.11 -16.34 -14.70
N ASP A 180 4.89 -15.87 -14.51
CA ASP A 180 3.75 -16.71 -14.15
C ASP A 180 3.41 -17.69 -15.29
N LYS A 181 3.44 -17.25 -16.55
CA LYS A 181 3.26 -18.10 -17.71
C LYS A 181 4.36 -19.17 -17.83
N LEU A 182 5.61 -18.82 -17.53
CA LEU A 182 6.73 -19.76 -17.54
C LEU A 182 6.63 -20.80 -16.43
N LYS A 183 6.21 -20.39 -15.23
CA LYS A 183 5.99 -21.30 -14.10
C LYS A 183 4.86 -22.30 -14.40
N ARG A 184 3.74 -21.84 -14.94
CA ARG A 184 2.61 -22.71 -15.34
C ARG A 184 3.00 -23.73 -16.40
N LYS A 185 3.82 -23.36 -17.40
CA LYS A 185 4.32 -24.30 -18.40
C LYS A 185 5.23 -25.39 -17.82
N LYS A 186 5.99 -25.11 -16.76
CA LYS A 186 6.88 -26.09 -16.10
C LYS A 186 6.15 -27.05 -15.16
N THR A 187 4.93 -26.74 -14.74
CA THR A 187 4.16 -27.58 -13.79
C THR A 187 3.36 -28.69 -14.48
N TYR A 188 3.33 -28.74 -15.82
CA TYR A 188 2.62 -29.73 -16.62
C TYR A 188 3.55 -30.67 -17.40
N ILE A 189 4.77 -30.93 -16.91
CA ILE A 189 5.70 -31.95 -17.45
C ILE A 189 5.92 -33.03 -16.41
#